data_9d66709e1044ac576337ab6424e59a2b
#
_entry.id   9d66709e1044ac576337ab6424e59a2b
#
_cell.length_a   1.000
_cell.length_b   1.000
_cell.length_c   1.000
_cell.angle_alpha   90.00
_cell.angle_beta   90.00
_cell.angle_gamma   90.00
#
_symmetry.space_group_name_H-M   'P 1'
#
loop_
_entity.id
_entity.type
_entity.pdbx_description
1 polymer ?
#
loop_
_entity_poly.entity_id
_entity_poly.type
_entity_poly.pdbx_seq_one_letter_code
_entity_poly.pdbx_strand_id
1 'polypeptide(L)'
;ERIWEIVRKSGYTPNATARSLKLGQKAQIQNTMPKSIACIYARSNSAVSDPFFSQIAKAIEQEAFKSNYFIRQSFTAMDIANPDMARQLAQFPVDGIVILGRYEKQLLRFFTQNYKNVIYTGLNPMGTQYDQVVCDGSDISYSALSYLAELGHTKIGYVGEQNNEVRFSGYKDALAKLGLPFLQKNTSNVHLSADGGYKGANILMHNK
;
A
#
# COMPACT_ATOMS: atom_id res chain seq x y z
N GLU A 1 19.33 -34.36 31.28
CA GLU A 1 18.65 -34.95 30.11
C GLU A 1 17.14 -35.03 30.33
N ARG A 2 16.66 -35.60 31.43
CA ARG A 2 15.22 -35.80 31.73
C ARG A 2 14.37 -34.48 31.73
N ILE A 3 14.95 -33.36 32.17
CA ILE A 3 14.27 -32.05 32.19
C ILE A 3 14.03 -31.53 30.78
N TRP A 4 14.98 -31.67 29.85
CA TRP A 4 14.84 -31.23 28.48
C TRP A 4 13.86 -32.08 27.67
N GLU A 5 13.71 -33.35 28.01
CA GLU A 5 12.68 -34.21 27.39
C GLU A 5 11.27 -33.78 27.80
N ILE A 6 11.07 -33.44 29.07
CA ILE A 6 9.78 -32.95 29.57
C ILE A 6 9.44 -31.61 28.95
N VAL A 7 10.40 -30.68 28.84
CA VAL A 7 10.24 -29.37 28.20
C VAL A 7 9.82 -29.53 26.73
N ARG A 8 10.45 -30.44 25.97
CA ARG A 8 10.07 -30.70 24.59
C ARG A 8 8.68 -31.33 24.45
N LYS A 9 8.32 -32.26 25.34
CA LYS A 9 7.01 -32.93 25.33
C LYS A 9 5.87 -32.01 25.75
N SER A 10 6.13 -31.08 26.65
CA SER A 10 5.10 -30.10 27.11
C SER A 10 4.87 -28.90 26.22
N GLY A 11 5.69 -28.74 25.14
CA GLY A 11 5.64 -27.55 24.29
C GLY A 11 6.03 -26.25 25.00
N TYR A 12 6.64 -26.35 26.18
CA TYR A 12 7.05 -25.19 26.97
C TYR A 12 8.20 -24.45 26.27
N THR A 13 7.94 -23.23 25.86
CA THR A 13 8.97 -22.28 25.39
C THR A 13 9.29 -21.30 26.52
N PRO A 14 10.54 -21.26 27.02
CA PRO A 14 10.92 -20.32 28.06
C PRO A 14 10.67 -18.88 27.62
N ASN A 15 9.97 -18.10 28.43
CA ASN A 15 9.73 -16.68 28.15
C ASN A 15 11.07 -15.93 28.17
N ALA A 16 11.50 -15.45 27.00
CA ALA A 16 12.75 -14.72 26.82
C ALA A 16 12.83 -13.46 27.69
N THR A 17 11.72 -12.76 27.86
CA THR A 17 11.61 -11.55 28.69
C THR A 17 11.83 -11.88 30.19
N ALA A 18 11.27 -12.97 30.66
CA ALA A 18 11.44 -13.41 32.07
C ALA A 18 12.89 -13.86 32.34
N ARG A 19 13.55 -14.50 31.39
CA ARG A 19 14.97 -14.89 31.50
C ARG A 19 15.90 -13.70 31.57
N SER A 20 15.68 -12.69 30.73
CA SER A 20 16.52 -11.49 30.68
C SER A 20 16.32 -10.57 31.89
N LEU A 21 15.10 -10.48 32.43
CA LEU A 21 14.83 -9.78 33.68
C LEU A 21 15.60 -10.43 34.84
N LYS A 22 15.65 -11.77 34.91
CA LYS A 22 16.39 -12.51 35.92
C LYS A 22 17.91 -12.35 35.81
N LEU A 23 18.42 -12.12 34.61
CA LEU A 23 19.86 -11.98 34.33
C LEU A 23 20.34 -10.52 34.37
N GLY A 24 19.48 -9.54 34.69
CA GLY A 24 19.82 -8.12 34.72
C GLY A 24 20.20 -7.48 33.36
N GLN A 25 19.98 -8.21 32.25
CA GLN A 25 20.41 -7.81 30.92
C GLN A 25 19.33 -6.98 30.18
N LYS A 26 18.99 -5.80 30.70
CA LYS A 26 18.00 -4.91 30.04
C LYS A 26 18.38 -4.48 28.63
N ALA A 27 19.64 -4.36 28.32
CA ALA A 27 20.11 -3.86 27.01
C ALA A 27 20.05 -4.89 25.87
N GLN A 28 20.13 -6.19 26.16
CA GLN A 28 20.06 -7.25 25.12
C GLN A 28 18.64 -7.64 24.73
N ILE A 29 17.63 -7.31 25.55
CA ILE A 29 16.23 -7.66 25.27
C ILE A 29 15.70 -6.89 24.06
N GLN A 30 16.09 -5.63 23.90
CA GLN A 30 15.61 -4.79 22.78
C GLN A 30 16.05 -5.29 21.41
N ASN A 31 17.17 -6.01 21.33
CA ASN A 31 17.69 -6.56 20.07
C ASN A 31 17.17 -7.97 19.69
N THR A 32 16.53 -8.67 20.62
CA THR A 32 16.00 -10.04 20.41
C THR A 32 14.48 -10.09 20.27
N MET A 33 13.76 -9.05 20.65
CA MET A 33 12.31 -8.99 20.43
C MET A 33 12.03 -8.65 18.95
N PRO A 34 11.15 -9.39 18.29
CA PRO A 34 10.73 -9.04 16.94
C PRO A 34 10.08 -7.67 16.97
N LYS A 35 10.44 -6.83 15.99
CA LYS A 35 9.87 -5.50 15.82
C LYS A 35 8.49 -5.60 15.17
N SER A 36 7.66 -4.62 15.42
CA SER A 36 6.28 -4.61 14.94
C SER A 36 6.03 -3.47 13.96
N ILE A 37 5.28 -3.76 12.90
CA ILE A 37 4.82 -2.76 11.95
C ILE A 37 3.30 -2.79 11.84
N ALA A 38 2.72 -1.65 11.48
CA ALA A 38 1.32 -1.55 11.11
C ALA A 38 1.17 -1.30 9.61
N CYS A 39 0.20 -1.94 8.98
CA CYS A 39 -0.20 -1.69 7.61
C CYS A 39 -1.47 -0.85 7.58
N ILE A 40 -1.43 0.27 6.86
CA ILE A 40 -2.56 1.19 6.71
C ILE A 40 -3.02 1.16 5.27
N TYR A 41 -4.26 0.75 5.04
CA TYR A 41 -4.88 0.75 3.72
C TYR A 41 -5.63 2.06 3.52
N ALA A 42 -5.14 2.89 2.62
CA ALA A 42 -5.66 4.25 2.39
C ALA A 42 -7.00 4.32 1.67
N ARG A 43 -7.52 3.21 1.18
CA ARG A 43 -8.84 3.11 0.57
C ARG A 43 -9.79 2.29 1.42
N SER A 44 -11.07 2.68 1.38
CA SER A 44 -12.19 2.04 2.03
C SER A 44 -12.25 0.51 1.83
N ASN A 45 -13.15 -0.14 2.50
CA ASN A 45 -13.45 -1.56 2.62
C ASN A 45 -13.13 -2.51 1.42
N SER A 46 -12.96 -1.96 0.20
CA SER A 46 -12.57 -2.73 -0.99
C SER A 46 -11.06 -2.97 -1.09
N ALA A 47 -10.22 -2.20 -0.40
CA ALA A 47 -8.76 -2.33 -0.54
C ALA A 47 -8.23 -3.66 0.02
N VAL A 48 -8.85 -4.19 1.07
CA VAL A 48 -8.47 -5.49 1.65
C VAL A 48 -8.86 -6.65 0.74
N SER A 49 -9.93 -6.50 -0.03
CA SER A 49 -10.39 -7.50 -1.02
C SER A 49 -9.79 -7.29 -2.42
N ASP A 50 -9.08 -6.19 -2.65
CA ASP A 50 -8.42 -5.92 -3.92
C ASP A 50 -7.19 -6.83 -4.08
N PRO A 51 -7.12 -7.67 -5.14
CA PRO A 51 -6.00 -8.57 -5.36
C PRO A 51 -4.64 -7.87 -5.44
N PHE A 52 -4.59 -6.65 -5.96
CA PHE A 52 -3.36 -5.85 -6.05
C PHE A 52 -2.82 -5.52 -4.66
N PHE A 53 -3.64 -4.95 -3.79
CA PHE A 53 -3.20 -4.57 -2.45
C PHE A 53 -2.97 -5.77 -1.55
N SER A 54 -3.74 -6.84 -1.70
CA SER A 54 -3.55 -8.07 -0.93
C SER A 54 -2.23 -8.77 -1.28
N GLN A 55 -1.80 -8.74 -2.54
CA GLN A 55 -0.48 -9.26 -2.94
C GLN A 55 0.67 -8.43 -2.37
N ILE A 56 0.56 -7.11 -2.39
CA ILE A 56 1.56 -6.22 -1.78
C ILE A 56 1.65 -6.48 -0.27
N ALA A 57 0.50 -6.54 0.41
CA ALA A 57 0.46 -6.80 1.84
C ALA A 57 1.10 -8.15 2.21
N LYS A 58 0.81 -9.20 1.43
CA LYS A 58 1.44 -10.52 1.59
C LYS A 58 2.96 -10.46 1.41
N ALA A 59 3.44 -9.73 0.41
CA ALA A 59 4.87 -9.56 0.18
C ALA A 59 5.54 -8.80 1.34
N ILE A 60 4.89 -7.75 1.86
CA ILE A 60 5.36 -7.00 3.03
C ILE A 60 5.45 -7.93 4.25
N GLU A 61 4.42 -8.74 4.51
CA GLU A 61 4.40 -9.68 5.62
C GLU A 61 5.55 -10.69 5.52
N GLN A 62 5.74 -11.29 4.34
CA GLN A 62 6.81 -12.25 4.11
C GLN A 62 8.20 -11.66 4.32
N GLU A 63 8.44 -10.44 3.82
CA GLU A 63 9.74 -9.79 3.94
C GLU A 63 10.00 -9.28 5.36
N ALA A 64 8.96 -8.75 6.01
CA ALA A 64 9.00 -8.36 7.41
C ALA A 64 9.41 -9.56 8.30
N PHE A 65 8.78 -10.72 8.10
CA PHE A 65 9.10 -11.93 8.86
C PHE A 65 10.57 -12.37 8.69
N LYS A 66 11.12 -12.34 7.49
CA LYS A 66 12.54 -12.63 7.23
C LYS A 66 13.48 -11.67 7.97
N SER A 67 13.04 -10.44 8.16
CA SER A 67 13.82 -9.38 8.81
C SER A 67 13.54 -9.26 10.32
N ASN A 68 12.90 -10.26 10.93
CA ASN A 68 12.49 -10.28 12.34
C ASN A 68 11.51 -9.15 12.72
N TYR A 69 10.63 -8.79 11.76
CA TYR A 69 9.48 -7.93 11.98
C TYR A 69 8.20 -8.75 11.84
N PHE A 70 7.11 -8.30 12.43
CA PHE A 70 5.78 -8.87 12.20
C PHE A 70 4.73 -7.79 12.03
N ILE A 71 3.71 -8.07 11.23
CA ILE A 71 2.54 -7.20 11.11
C ILE A 71 1.69 -7.35 12.36
N ARG A 72 1.65 -6.30 13.18
CA ARG A 72 0.89 -6.31 14.43
C ARG A 72 -0.55 -5.88 14.21
N GLN A 73 -0.77 -4.95 13.30
CA GLN A 73 -2.07 -4.33 13.07
C GLN A 73 -2.24 -3.98 11.59
N SER A 74 -3.48 -4.07 11.12
CA SER A 74 -3.89 -3.59 9.80
C SER A 74 -5.14 -2.73 9.96
N PHE A 75 -5.12 -1.55 9.37
CA PHE A 75 -6.22 -0.59 9.45
C PHE A 75 -6.66 -0.15 8.07
N THR A 76 -7.94 0.14 7.93
CA THR A 76 -8.49 0.82 6.76
C THR A 76 -8.50 2.34 6.95
N ALA A 77 -8.61 3.11 5.88
CA ALA A 77 -8.70 4.57 5.97
C ALA A 77 -9.90 5.05 6.81
N MET A 78 -10.98 4.27 6.85
CA MET A 78 -12.16 4.57 7.67
C MET A 78 -11.87 4.48 9.16
N ASP A 79 -11.07 3.50 9.57
CA ASP A 79 -10.71 3.29 10.97
C ASP A 79 -9.92 4.48 11.52
N ILE A 80 -9.08 5.09 10.70
CA ILE A 80 -8.20 6.20 11.09
C ILE A 80 -8.94 7.53 11.10
N ALA A 81 -9.98 7.69 10.30
CA ALA A 81 -10.83 8.87 10.33
C ALA A 81 -11.63 8.99 11.65
N ASN A 82 -11.72 7.91 12.42
CA ASN A 82 -12.33 7.92 13.74
C ASN A 82 -11.31 8.41 14.79
N PRO A 83 -11.58 9.50 15.53
CA PRO A 83 -10.67 10.03 16.55
C PRO A 83 -10.32 9.01 17.65
N ASP A 84 -11.23 8.11 17.97
CA ASP A 84 -11.00 7.07 18.99
C ASP A 84 -10.04 6.00 18.46
N MET A 85 -10.10 5.65 17.19
CA MET A 85 -9.15 4.74 16.56
C MET A 85 -7.75 5.35 16.47
N ALA A 86 -7.65 6.64 16.17
CA ALA A 86 -6.36 7.35 16.19
C ALA A 86 -5.73 7.33 17.59
N ARG A 87 -6.52 7.49 18.66
CA ARG A 87 -6.06 7.35 20.04
C ARG A 87 -5.63 5.91 20.37
N GLN A 88 -6.40 4.91 19.93
CA GLN A 88 -6.05 3.51 20.12
C GLN A 88 -4.76 3.14 19.40
N LEU A 89 -4.57 3.62 18.16
CA LEU A 89 -3.33 3.42 17.42
C LEU A 89 -2.12 4.00 18.18
N ALA A 90 -2.28 5.18 18.79
CA ALA A 90 -1.24 5.81 19.59
C ALA A 90 -0.92 5.04 20.88
N GLN A 91 -1.87 4.26 21.41
CA GLN A 91 -1.67 3.41 22.60
C GLN A 91 -0.93 2.09 22.29
N PHE A 92 -0.90 1.68 21.02
CA PHE A 92 -0.20 0.47 20.58
C PHE A 92 1.04 0.85 19.78
N PRO A 93 2.17 1.09 20.42
CA PRO A 93 3.37 1.49 19.73
C PRO A 93 3.81 0.41 18.75
N VAL A 94 4.09 0.84 17.53
CA VAL A 94 4.72 0.04 16.48
C VAL A 94 6.05 0.68 16.08
N ASP A 95 6.99 -0.12 15.63
CA ASP A 95 8.32 0.35 15.23
C ASP A 95 8.30 1.06 13.86
N GLY A 96 7.28 0.79 13.06
CA GLY A 96 7.08 1.43 11.76
C GLY A 96 5.68 1.26 11.20
N ILE A 97 5.37 2.09 10.20
CA ILE A 97 4.10 2.09 9.49
C ILE A 97 4.36 1.98 7.99
N VAL A 98 3.64 1.08 7.35
CA VAL A 98 3.55 0.99 5.89
C VAL A 98 2.15 1.44 5.47
N ILE A 99 2.09 2.44 4.60
CA ILE A 99 0.84 2.99 4.10
C ILE A 99 0.68 2.55 2.65
N LEU A 100 -0.44 1.88 2.34
CA LEU A 100 -0.73 1.31 1.03
C LEU A 100 -1.89 2.06 0.35
N GLY A 101 -1.69 2.47 -0.87
CA GLY A 101 -2.73 3.04 -1.72
C GLY A 101 -2.70 4.56 -1.83
N ARG A 102 -3.80 5.13 -2.27
CA ARG A 102 -3.99 6.58 -2.39
C ARG A 102 -4.58 7.16 -1.11
N TYR A 103 -4.11 8.30 -0.64
CA TYR A 103 -4.69 8.98 0.49
C TYR A 103 -4.54 10.49 0.43
N GLU A 104 -5.26 11.12 1.34
CA GLU A 104 -5.24 12.56 1.50
C GLU A 104 -3.97 13.01 2.24
N LYS A 105 -3.47 14.18 1.89
CA LYS A 105 -2.26 14.75 2.51
C LYS A 105 -2.36 14.89 4.04
N GLN A 106 -3.58 15.08 4.56
CA GLN A 106 -3.82 15.21 6.00
C GLN A 106 -3.49 13.91 6.75
N LEU A 107 -3.87 12.76 6.19
CA LEU A 107 -3.60 11.46 6.78
C LEU A 107 -2.10 11.17 6.84
N LEU A 108 -1.39 11.46 5.76
CA LEU A 108 0.06 11.29 5.71
C LEU A 108 0.76 12.18 6.74
N ARG A 109 0.33 13.43 6.87
CA ARG A 109 0.85 14.34 7.91
C ARG A 109 0.62 13.78 9.30
N PHE A 110 -0.55 13.24 9.59
CA PHE A 110 -0.84 12.62 10.89
C PHE A 110 0.17 11.52 11.19
N PHE A 111 0.42 10.61 10.26
CA PHE A 111 1.36 9.51 10.51
C PHE A 111 2.79 9.98 10.66
N THR A 112 3.26 10.87 9.80
CA THR A 112 4.65 11.36 9.86
C THR A 112 4.94 12.26 11.06
N GLN A 113 3.92 12.90 11.63
CA GLN A 113 4.05 13.66 12.88
C GLN A 113 4.08 12.77 14.13
N ASN A 114 3.43 11.62 14.08
CA ASN A 114 3.28 10.76 15.25
C ASN A 114 4.21 9.53 15.24
N TYR A 115 4.78 9.18 14.08
CA TYR A 115 5.64 8.01 13.90
C TYR A 115 6.91 8.37 13.16
N LYS A 116 8.02 7.83 13.65
CA LYS A 116 9.35 8.11 13.08
C LYS A 116 9.58 7.39 11.76
N ASN A 117 9.12 6.15 11.67
CA ASN A 117 9.37 5.27 10.51
C ASN A 117 8.06 5.06 9.76
N VAL A 118 7.84 5.83 8.70
CA VAL A 118 6.64 5.76 7.87
C VAL A 118 7.07 5.63 6.42
N ILE A 119 6.66 4.55 5.75
CA ILE A 119 6.89 4.32 4.34
C ILE A 119 5.57 4.32 3.60
N TYR A 120 5.52 5.08 2.53
CA TYR A 120 4.41 5.08 1.59
C TYR A 120 4.64 4.13 0.43
N THR A 121 3.62 3.39 0.03
CA THR A 121 3.61 2.66 -1.23
C THR A 121 2.30 2.85 -1.98
N GLY A 122 2.40 3.16 -3.27
CA GLY A 122 1.23 3.45 -4.10
C GLY A 122 1.60 3.81 -5.52
N LEU A 123 0.63 4.36 -6.24
CA LEU A 123 0.77 4.71 -7.66
C LEU A 123 1.02 6.21 -7.89
N ASN A 124 0.68 7.04 -6.91
CA ASN A 124 0.87 8.49 -7.01
C ASN A 124 2.11 8.87 -6.18
N PRO A 125 3.19 9.36 -6.80
CA PRO A 125 4.35 9.84 -6.05
C PRO A 125 3.96 10.99 -5.12
N MET A 126 4.50 10.94 -3.91
CA MET A 126 4.39 12.00 -2.90
C MET A 126 5.64 12.89 -2.98
N GLY A 127 5.64 14.02 -2.32
CA GLY A 127 6.82 14.87 -2.28
C GLY A 127 8.06 14.14 -1.71
N THR A 128 9.25 14.65 -2.02
CA THR A 128 10.55 14.05 -1.64
C THR A 128 10.81 13.97 -0.13
N GLN A 129 9.96 14.62 0.67
CA GLN A 129 10.05 14.59 2.14
C GLN A 129 9.55 13.28 2.78
N TYR A 130 9.08 12.33 1.99
CA TYR A 130 8.54 11.06 2.48
C TYR A 130 9.32 9.88 1.89
N ASP A 131 9.63 8.90 2.73
CA ASP A 131 10.11 7.61 2.26
C ASP A 131 8.99 6.89 1.50
N GLN A 132 9.26 6.49 0.26
CA GLN A 132 8.22 5.93 -0.60
C GLN A 132 8.75 4.88 -1.57
N VAL A 133 7.91 3.90 -1.84
CA VAL A 133 8.09 2.92 -2.91
C VAL A 133 6.88 3.06 -3.85
N VAL A 134 7.09 3.62 -5.01
CA VAL A 134 6.00 3.94 -5.95
C VAL A 134 6.34 3.46 -7.35
N CYS A 135 5.29 3.18 -8.14
CA CYS A 135 5.42 3.03 -9.57
C CYS A 135 5.15 4.38 -10.24
N ASP A 136 5.92 4.72 -11.27
CA ASP A 136 5.65 5.91 -12.07
C ASP A 136 4.46 5.64 -13.00
N GLY A 137 3.27 6.04 -12.57
CA GLY A 137 2.04 5.84 -13.34
C GLY A 137 1.99 6.66 -14.62
N SER A 138 2.72 7.78 -14.71
CA SER A 138 2.83 8.58 -15.91
C SER A 138 3.68 7.86 -16.96
N ASP A 139 4.82 7.32 -16.56
CA ASP A 139 5.71 6.57 -17.44
C ASP A 139 5.06 5.27 -17.94
N ILE A 140 4.34 4.57 -17.07
CA ILE A 140 3.53 3.40 -17.44
C ILE A 140 2.53 3.76 -18.56
N SER A 141 1.81 4.88 -18.39
CA SER A 141 0.84 5.33 -19.39
C SER A 141 1.52 5.69 -20.70
N TYR A 142 2.63 6.40 -20.64
CA TYR A 142 3.40 6.76 -21.84
C TYR A 142 3.90 5.52 -22.60
N SER A 143 4.48 4.56 -21.90
CA SER A 143 4.97 3.32 -22.49
C SER A 143 3.85 2.51 -23.17
N ALA A 144 2.69 2.41 -22.50
CA ALA A 144 1.53 1.71 -23.06
C ALA A 144 0.99 2.40 -24.32
N LEU A 145 0.87 3.73 -24.32
CA LEU A 145 0.37 4.49 -25.46
C LEU A 145 1.37 4.48 -26.62
N SER A 146 2.66 4.60 -26.34
CA SER A 146 3.71 4.51 -27.36
C SER A 146 3.65 3.18 -28.07
N TYR A 147 3.54 2.08 -27.35
CA TYR A 147 3.40 0.75 -27.92
C TYR A 147 2.17 0.63 -28.83
N LEU A 148 1.01 1.14 -28.40
CA LEU A 148 -0.20 1.13 -29.22
C LEU A 148 -0.06 2.02 -30.47
N ALA A 149 0.59 3.18 -30.35
CA ALA A 149 0.85 4.08 -31.46
C ALA A 149 1.80 3.46 -32.49
N GLU A 150 2.85 2.75 -32.04
CA GLU A 150 3.77 2.00 -32.90
C GLU A 150 3.06 0.90 -33.70
N LEU A 151 1.99 0.31 -33.14
CA LEU A 151 1.13 -0.64 -33.83
C LEU A 151 0.10 0.03 -34.76
N GLY A 152 0.14 1.35 -34.92
CA GLY A 152 -0.72 2.13 -35.81
C GLY A 152 -2.07 2.55 -35.20
N HIS A 153 -2.27 2.38 -33.91
CA HIS A 153 -3.49 2.84 -33.25
C HIS A 153 -3.49 4.36 -33.05
N THR A 154 -4.49 5.05 -33.61
CA THR A 154 -4.66 6.50 -33.47
C THR A 154 -5.81 6.92 -32.57
N LYS A 155 -6.70 5.98 -32.24
CA LYS A 155 -7.84 6.20 -31.35
C LYS A 155 -7.67 5.32 -30.13
N ILE A 156 -7.00 5.85 -29.11
CA ILE A 156 -6.71 5.12 -27.88
C ILE A 156 -7.62 5.66 -26.78
N GLY A 157 -8.34 4.79 -26.10
CA GLY A 157 -9.25 5.15 -25.01
C GLY A 157 -8.64 4.92 -23.64
N TYR A 158 -9.29 5.47 -22.62
CA TYR A 158 -8.96 5.28 -21.20
C TYR A 158 -10.18 4.86 -20.40
N VAL A 159 -10.04 3.77 -19.67
CA VAL A 159 -11.05 3.29 -18.70
C VAL A 159 -10.41 3.24 -17.32
N GLY A 160 -10.95 3.98 -16.37
CA GLY A 160 -10.43 4.01 -15.01
C GLY A 160 -10.80 5.29 -14.27
N GLU A 161 -10.27 5.45 -13.08
CA GLU A 161 -10.45 6.67 -12.30
C GLU A 161 -9.69 7.83 -12.94
N GLN A 162 -10.30 9.01 -12.91
CA GLN A 162 -9.74 10.22 -13.51
C GLN A 162 -9.31 11.26 -12.46
N ASN A 163 -9.94 11.23 -11.28
CA ASN A 163 -9.67 12.19 -10.22
C ASN A 163 -8.45 11.75 -9.38
N ASN A 164 -7.49 12.67 -9.22
CA ASN A 164 -6.25 12.39 -8.47
C ASN A 164 -5.58 11.08 -8.92
N GLU A 165 -5.50 10.88 -10.25
CA GLU A 165 -4.97 9.67 -10.87
C GLU A 165 -3.83 10.03 -11.84
N VAL A 166 -2.62 9.71 -11.43
CA VAL A 166 -1.41 10.04 -12.22
C VAL A 166 -1.37 9.33 -13.57
N ARG A 167 -1.96 8.13 -13.68
CA ARG A 167 -2.06 7.42 -14.96
C ARG A 167 -2.98 8.12 -15.95
N PHE A 168 -4.04 8.78 -15.46
CA PHE A 168 -4.92 9.56 -16.33
C PHE A 168 -4.26 10.86 -16.81
N SER A 169 -3.51 11.56 -15.95
CA SER A 169 -2.71 12.69 -16.41
C SER A 169 -1.62 12.24 -17.39
N GLY A 170 -0.91 11.15 -17.07
CA GLY A 170 0.08 10.54 -17.95
C GLY A 170 -0.49 10.11 -19.31
N TYR A 171 -1.72 9.58 -19.34
CA TYR A 171 -2.43 9.27 -20.57
C TYR A 171 -2.63 10.52 -21.46
N LYS A 172 -3.09 11.64 -20.89
CA LYS A 172 -3.27 12.90 -21.64
C LYS A 172 -1.94 13.45 -22.16
N ASP A 173 -0.92 13.44 -21.30
CA ASP A 173 0.41 13.92 -21.66
C ASP A 173 1.05 13.05 -22.74
N ALA A 174 0.85 11.74 -22.68
CA ALA A 174 1.33 10.79 -23.68
C ALA A 174 0.66 11.02 -25.03
N LEU A 175 -0.66 11.21 -25.08
CA LEU A 175 -1.37 11.55 -26.32
C LEU A 175 -0.81 12.83 -26.94
N ALA A 176 -0.60 13.88 -26.13
CA ALA A 176 -0.02 15.14 -26.62
C ALA A 176 1.39 14.95 -27.18
N LYS A 177 2.27 14.20 -26.50
CA LYS A 177 3.63 13.90 -26.95
C LYS A 177 3.67 13.08 -28.25
N LEU A 178 2.70 12.19 -28.43
CA LEU A 178 2.59 11.32 -29.62
C LEU A 178 1.82 12.00 -30.79
N GLY A 179 1.36 13.24 -30.61
CA GLY A 179 0.57 13.94 -31.61
C GLY A 179 -0.82 13.35 -31.84
N LEU A 180 -1.34 12.61 -30.85
CA LEU A 180 -2.66 11.98 -30.92
C LEU A 180 -3.72 12.85 -30.24
N PRO A 181 -4.96 12.89 -30.76
CA PRO A 181 -6.01 13.73 -30.19
C PRO A 181 -6.54 13.16 -28.88
N PHE A 182 -6.64 14.02 -27.84
CA PHE A 182 -7.44 13.72 -26.66
C PHE A 182 -8.91 14.01 -26.94
N LEU A 183 -9.76 13.00 -26.83
CA LEU A 183 -11.20 13.13 -26.98
C LEU A 183 -11.90 12.63 -25.70
N GLN A 184 -12.68 13.48 -25.04
CA GLN A 184 -13.39 13.11 -23.82
C GLN A 184 -14.29 11.89 -23.99
N LYS A 185 -14.92 11.73 -25.17
CA LYS A 185 -15.74 10.56 -25.49
C LYS A 185 -14.97 9.24 -25.52
N ASN A 186 -13.65 9.28 -25.62
CA ASN A 186 -12.78 8.09 -25.56
C ASN A 186 -12.35 7.78 -24.12
N THR A 187 -12.93 8.44 -23.12
CA THR A 187 -12.61 8.17 -21.72
C THR A 187 -13.83 7.78 -20.92
N SER A 188 -13.66 6.89 -19.96
CA SER A 188 -14.70 6.50 -19.03
C SER A 188 -14.16 6.56 -17.61
N ASN A 189 -14.79 7.40 -16.77
CA ASN A 189 -14.45 7.53 -15.35
C ASN A 189 -15.22 6.49 -14.55
N VAL A 190 -14.53 5.45 -14.10
CA VAL A 190 -15.12 4.34 -13.36
C VAL A 190 -14.22 3.95 -12.20
N HIS A 191 -14.82 3.32 -11.18
CA HIS A 191 -14.07 2.81 -10.05
C HIS A 191 -13.14 1.66 -10.49
N LEU A 192 -11.95 1.56 -9.89
CA LEU A 192 -10.99 0.47 -10.10
C LEU A 192 -11.54 -0.84 -9.53
N SER A 193 -12.22 -1.58 -10.38
CA SER A 193 -12.77 -2.91 -10.10
C SER A 193 -13.06 -3.63 -11.42
N ALA A 194 -13.24 -4.94 -11.38
CA ALA A 194 -13.63 -5.72 -12.57
C ALA A 194 -14.97 -5.22 -13.14
N ASP A 195 -15.96 -4.95 -12.30
CA ASP A 195 -17.26 -4.40 -12.70
C ASP A 195 -17.13 -2.99 -13.30
N GLY A 196 -16.32 -2.13 -12.70
CA GLY A 196 -16.01 -0.80 -13.24
C GLY A 196 -15.35 -0.88 -14.61
N GLY A 197 -14.37 -1.76 -14.78
CA GLY A 197 -13.72 -1.99 -16.08
C GLY A 197 -14.69 -2.44 -17.16
N TYR A 198 -15.57 -3.40 -16.84
CA TYR A 198 -16.60 -3.88 -17.75
C TYR A 198 -17.59 -2.76 -18.16
N LYS A 199 -18.11 -2.00 -17.18
CA LYS A 199 -18.99 -0.87 -17.43
C LYS A 199 -18.32 0.20 -18.27
N GLY A 200 -17.08 0.56 -17.93
CA GLY A 200 -16.31 1.56 -18.68
C GLY A 200 -16.04 1.17 -20.12
N ALA A 201 -15.66 -0.08 -20.37
CA ALA A 201 -15.47 -0.60 -21.72
C ALA A 201 -16.76 -0.53 -22.55
N ASN A 202 -17.90 -0.94 -21.98
CA ASN A 202 -19.20 -0.83 -22.65
C ASN A 202 -19.56 0.61 -23.02
N ILE A 203 -19.32 1.58 -22.13
CA ILE A 203 -19.53 3.00 -22.43
C ILE A 203 -18.71 3.43 -23.66
N LEU A 204 -17.43 3.07 -23.70
CA LEU A 204 -16.58 3.45 -24.84
C LEU A 204 -17.00 2.78 -26.14
N MET A 205 -17.47 1.54 -26.09
CA MET A 205 -17.93 0.84 -27.30
C MET A 205 -19.23 1.41 -27.88
N HIS A 206 -20.07 2.02 -27.06
CA HIS A 206 -21.33 2.65 -27.48
C HIS A 206 -21.16 4.12 -27.91
N ASN A 207 -20.04 4.76 -27.58
CA ASN A 207 -19.74 6.16 -27.92
C ASN A 207 -19.12 6.32 -29.33
N LYS A 208 -19.44 5.43 -30.25
CA LYS A 208 -18.95 5.47 -31.64
C LYS A 208 -19.46 6.67 -32.44
#